data_fd575da4c001eb4f923e70179b6cce72
#
_entry.id   fd575da4c001eb4f923e70179b6cce72
#
_cell.length_a   1.000
_cell.length_b   1.000
_cell.length_c   1.000
_cell.angle_alpha   90.00
_cell.angle_beta   90.00
_cell.angle_gamma   90.00
#
_symmetry.space_group_name_H-M   'P 1'
#
loop_
_entity.id
_entity.type
_entity.pdbx_description
1 polymer ?
#
loop_
_entity_poly.entity_id
_entity_poly.type
_entity_poly.pdbx_seq_one_letter_code
_entity_poly.pdbx_strand_id
1 'polypeptide(L)'
;QRQMCIRDRYKEALKNKDMLVKKSFWMFGGDGWAYDIGFGGVDHVLASGEDVNVMVFDTEVYSNTGGQASKATPVGSVAQFAAAGKAVKKKDLGAIAMSYGYVYVAQVAMGADMNQTLKAIQEAEAYPGPSLIIAYAPCINHGIKGGMGISQTEEKKAVEAGYWHTYRFDPRKEENAFTLDSK
;
A
#
# COMPACT_ATOMS: atom_id res chain seq x y z
N GLN A 1 -38.49 34.38 -10.45
CA GLN A 1 -37.15 33.99 -10.99
C GLN A 1 -36.32 33.15 -10.01
N ARG A 2 -36.23 33.48 -8.71
CA ARG A 2 -35.41 32.73 -7.71
C ARG A 2 -35.94 31.32 -7.45
N GLN A 3 -37.25 31.11 -7.40
CA GLN A 3 -37.88 29.79 -7.20
C GLN A 3 -37.71 28.87 -8.43
N MET A 4 -37.74 29.42 -9.63
CA MET A 4 -37.50 28.67 -10.86
C MET A 4 -36.06 28.15 -10.91
N CYS A 5 -35.08 28.94 -10.50
CA CYS A 5 -33.67 28.58 -10.46
C CYS A 5 -33.39 27.43 -9.46
N ILE A 6 -34.05 27.40 -8.30
CA ILE A 6 -33.92 26.33 -7.29
C ILE A 6 -34.52 25.03 -7.83
N ARG A 7 -35.71 25.08 -8.42
CA ARG A 7 -36.40 23.89 -8.99
C ARG A 7 -35.61 23.25 -10.14
N ASP A 8 -34.97 24.07 -10.97
CA ASP A 8 -34.17 23.59 -12.09
C ASP A 8 -32.86 22.94 -11.59
N ARG A 9 -32.23 23.50 -10.55
CA ARG A 9 -31.07 22.86 -9.89
C ARG A 9 -31.42 21.52 -9.26
N TYR A 10 -32.60 21.39 -8.62
CA TYR A 10 -33.05 20.10 -8.09
C TYR A 10 -33.28 19.06 -9.20
N LYS A 11 -33.86 19.48 -10.34
CA LYS A 11 -34.04 18.60 -11.49
C LYS A 11 -32.71 18.14 -12.09
N GLU A 12 -31.75 19.07 -12.15
CA GLU A 12 -30.39 18.76 -12.62
C GLU A 12 -29.66 17.84 -11.67
N ALA A 13 -29.74 18.06 -10.36
CA ALA A 13 -29.19 17.16 -9.34
C ALA A 13 -29.81 15.74 -9.44
N LEU A 14 -31.15 15.65 -9.64
CA LEU A 14 -31.83 14.37 -9.81
C LEU A 14 -31.42 13.65 -11.10
N LYS A 15 -31.15 14.36 -12.19
CA LYS A 15 -30.62 13.77 -13.42
C LYS A 15 -29.22 13.18 -13.23
N ASN A 16 -28.45 13.79 -12.36
CA ASN A 16 -27.05 13.43 -12.09
C ASN A 16 -26.90 12.67 -10.76
N LYS A 17 -27.99 12.07 -10.24
CA LYS A 17 -27.96 11.35 -8.96
C LYS A 17 -26.87 10.27 -8.88
N ASP A 18 -26.58 9.65 -10.02
CA ASP A 18 -25.53 8.61 -10.13
C ASP A 18 -24.11 9.19 -9.91
N MET A 19 -23.95 10.52 -10.02
CA MET A 19 -22.73 11.26 -9.72
C MET A 19 -22.60 11.61 -8.24
N LEU A 20 -23.68 11.45 -7.45
CA LEU A 20 -23.73 11.75 -6.02
C LEU A 20 -23.32 10.56 -5.13
N VAL A 21 -22.81 9.50 -5.73
CA VAL A 21 -22.25 8.36 -4.98
C VAL A 21 -20.90 8.74 -4.38
N LYS A 22 -20.58 8.14 -3.24
CA LYS A 22 -19.26 8.25 -2.62
C LYS A 22 -18.19 7.89 -3.65
N LYS A 23 -17.19 8.75 -3.81
CA LYS A 23 -16.03 8.48 -4.65
C LYS A 23 -15.01 7.69 -3.87
N SER A 24 -14.38 6.74 -4.53
CA SER A 24 -13.22 6.03 -4.00
C SER A 24 -11.95 6.70 -4.52
N PHE A 25 -11.01 6.98 -3.63
CA PHE A 25 -9.73 7.61 -3.98
C PHE A 25 -8.58 6.66 -3.67
N TRP A 26 -7.83 6.32 -4.71
CA TRP A 26 -6.67 5.45 -4.61
C TRP A 26 -5.42 6.15 -5.11
N MET A 27 -4.36 6.08 -4.31
CA MET A 27 -3.02 6.55 -4.64
C MET A 27 -2.09 5.35 -4.77
N PHE A 28 -1.39 5.25 -5.89
CA PHE A 28 -0.46 4.16 -6.17
C PHE A 28 0.95 4.70 -6.32
N GLY A 29 1.94 4.02 -5.74
CA GLY A 29 3.33 4.40 -5.90
C GLY A 29 4.30 3.32 -5.45
N GLY A 30 5.57 3.49 -5.79
CA GLY A 30 6.66 2.58 -5.42
C GLY A 30 7.25 2.90 -4.04
N ASP A 31 8.14 2.03 -3.60
CA ASP A 31 8.84 2.16 -2.32
C ASP A 31 9.74 3.41 -2.24
N GLY A 32 10.42 3.77 -3.31
CA GLY A 32 11.23 5.00 -3.34
C GLY A 32 10.40 6.24 -3.06
N TRP A 33 9.17 6.31 -3.57
CA TRP A 33 8.22 7.35 -3.21
C TRP A 33 7.79 7.24 -1.75
N ALA A 34 7.23 6.10 -1.34
CA ALA A 34 6.57 5.98 -0.04
C ALA A 34 7.54 5.92 1.16
N TYR A 35 8.72 5.32 0.97
CA TYR A 35 9.70 5.16 2.06
C TYR A 35 10.70 6.31 2.14
N ASP A 36 10.95 7.01 1.02
CA ASP A 36 12.01 8.02 0.90
C ASP A 36 11.49 9.40 0.49
N ILE A 37 11.55 9.72 -0.81
CA ILE A 37 11.39 11.10 -1.30
C ILE A 37 9.98 11.66 -1.14
N GLY A 38 8.96 10.81 -1.14
CA GLY A 38 7.57 11.19 -0.97
C GLY A 38 7.00 10.87 0.42
N PHE A 39 7.81 10.34 1.34
CA PHE A 39 7.33 9.91 2.65
C PHE A 39 6.60 11.02 3.41
N GLY A 40 7.10 12.25 3.41
CA GLY A 40 6.43 13.37 4.08
C GLY A 40 5.03 13.65 3.53
N GLY A 41 4.82 13.45 2.22
CA GLY A 41 3.49 13.54 1.60
C GLY A 41 2.58 12.38 1.97
N VAL A 42 3.09 11.16 1.96
CA VAL A 42 2.35 9.96 2.41
C VAL A 42 1.94 10.09 3.88
N ASP A 43 2.87 10.49 4.72
CA ASP A 43 2.65 10.72 6.15
C ASP A 43 1.53 11.77 6.36
N HIS A 44 1.60 12.90 5.64
CA HIS A 44 0.57 13.92 5.70
C HIS A 44 -0.83 13.42 5.27
N VAL A 45 -0.90 12.62 4.20
CA VAL A 45 -2.17 12.02 3.74
C VAL A 45 -2.73 11.08 4.81
N LEU A 46 -1.90 10.20 5.39
CA LEU A 46 -2.34 9.29 6.46
C LEU A 46 -2.76 10.06 7.72
N ALA A 47 -2.06 11.15 8.03
CA ALA A 47 -2.37 12.01 9.18
C ALA A 47 -3.65 12.83 8.99
N SER A 48 -4.13 13.05 7.77
CA SER A 48 -5.30 13.87 7.48
C SER A 48 -6.62 13.27 8.00
N GLY A 49 -6.68 11.95 8.18
CA GLY A 49 -7.91 11.24 8.54
C GLY A 49 -8.92 11.13 7.40
N GLU A 50 -8.58 11.62 6.20
CA GLU A 50 -9.46 11.56 5.03
C GLU A 50 -9.59 10.13 4.50
N ASP A 51 -10.71 9.85 3.84
CA ASP A 51 -11.02 8.56 3.25
C ASP A 51 -10.26 8.37 1.93
N VAL A 52 -9.01 7.97 2.04
CA VAL A 52 -8.08 7.77 0.92
C VAL A 52 -7.33 6.45 1.10
N ASN A 53 -7.26 5.67 0.05
CA ASN A 53 -6.51 4.43 0.00
C ASN A 53 -5.14 4.65 -0.64
N VAL A 54 -4.09 4.23 0.04
CA VAL A 54 -2.70 4.30 -0.44
C VAL A 54 -2.21 2.88 -0.68
N MET A 55 -1.80 2.57 -1.91
CA MET A 55 -1.17 1.30 -2.24
C MET A 55 0.29 1.52 -2.64
N VAL A 56 1.19 0.89 -1.91
CA VAL A 56 2.64 0.95 -2.12
C VAL A 56 3.11 -0.36 -2.73
N PHE A 57 3.72 -0.30 -3.91
CA PHE A 57 4.43 -1.44 -4.49
C PHE A 57 5.86 -1.44 -3.96
N ASP A 58 6.13 -2.34 -3.02
CA ASP A 58 7.44 -2.47 -2.40
C ASP A 58 8.34 -3.35 -3.26
N THR A 59 9.14 -2.71 -4.10
CA THR A 59 10.15 -3.35 -4.95
C THR A 59 11.52 -3.36 -4.29
N GLU A 60 11.63 -2.92 -3.04
CA GLU A 60 12.84 -2.92 -2.20
C GLU A 60 14.02 -2.07 -2.73
N VAL A 61 13.91 -1.54 -3.92
CA VAL A 61 14.89 -0.66 -4.57
C VAL A 61 14.18 0.36 -5.45
N TYR A 62 14.85 1.45 -5.81
CA TYR A 62 14.37 2.35 -6.86
C TYR A 62 14.37 1.60 -8.21
N SER A 63 13.24 0.99 -8.56
CA SER A 63 13.11 0.12 -9.73
C SER A 63 13.30 0.88 -11.04
N ASN A 64 12.59 2.01 -11.22
CA ASN A 64 12.57 2.77 -12.47
C ASN A 64 13.90 3.43 -12.83
N THR A 65 14.72 3.76 -11.85
CA THR A 65 15.98 4.48 -12.03
C THR A 65 17.20 3.57 -12.10
N GLY A 66 17.05 2.27 -11.88
CA GLY A 66 18.10 1.27 -12.08
C GLY A 66 18.60 0.57 -10.83
N GLY A 67 17.77 0.41 -9.81
CA GLY A 67 18.05 -0.47 -8.67
C GLY A 67 18.88 0.17 -7.55
N GLN A 68 18.72 1.46 -7.32
CA GLN A 68 19.36 2.14 -6.19
C GLN A 68 18.72 1.71 -4.86
N ALA A 69 19.54 1.66 -3.81
CA ALA A 69 19.07 1.39 -2.47
C ALA A 69 18.09 2.46 -1.99
N SER A 70 16.97 2.03 -1.43
CA SER A 70 15.95 2.87 -0.77
C SER A 70 15.90 2.57 0.73
N LYS A 71 15.04 3.27 1.47
CA LYS A 71 14.75 2.90 2.87
C LYS A 71 13.94 1.59 2.97
N ALA A 72 13.36 1.13 1.85
CA ALA A 72 12.72 -0.18 1.76
C ALA A 72 13.70 -1.34 1.53
N THR A 73 14.94 -1.06 1.18
CA THR A 73 15.95 -2.09 0.93
C THR A 73 16.34 -2.77 2.25
N PRO A 74 16.28 -4.11 2.33
CA PRO A 74 16.67 -4.86 3.52
C PRO A 74 18.15 -4.70 3.88
N VAL A 75 18.48 -4.92 5.16
CA VAL A 75 19.87 -4.94 5.61
C VAL A 75 20.66 -6.05 4.90
N GLY A 76 21.89 -5.76 4.52
CA GLY A 76 22.77 -6.68 3.80
C GLY A 76 22.53 -6.78 2.29
N SER A 77 21.40 -6.28 1.79
CA SER A 77 21.10 -6.33 0.35
C SER A 77 22.05 -5.44 -0.46
N VAL A 78 22.60 -6.01 -1.54
CA VAL A 78 23.41 -5.27 -2.51
C VAL A 78 22.51 -4.57 -3.50
N ALA A 79 22.74 -3.28 -3.68
CA ALA A 79 22.01 -2.43 -4.63
C ALA A 79 22.93 -1.29 -5.11
N GLN A 80 22.50 -0.52 -6.09
CA GLN A 80 23.21 0.72 -6.45
C GLN A 80 23.31 1.63 -5.21
N PHE A 81 24.47 2.22 -4.98
CA PHE A 81 24.85 2.98 -3.79
C PHE A 81 24.96 2.16 -2.49
N ALA A 82 24.84 0.84 -2.56
CA ALA A 82 25.03 -0.08 -1.46
C ALA A 82 25.79 -1.34 -1.91
N ALA A 83 26.92 -1.17 -2.60
CA ALA A 83 27.70 -2.27 -3.18
C ALA A 83 28.26 -3.26 -2.15
N ALA A 84 28.51 -2.79 -0.91
CA ALA A 84 28.94 -3.62 0.21
C ALA A 84 27.78 -4.19 1.04
N GLY A 85 26.55 -4.03 0.57
CA GLY A 85 25.33 -4.33 1.30
C GLY A 85 24.83 -3.14 2.12
N LYS A 86 23.52 -3.00 2.23
CA LYS A 86 22.91 -1.94 3.03
C LYS A 86 23.16 -2.14 4.51
N ALA A 87 23.74 -1.14 5.17
CA ALA A 87 24.14 -1.23 6.58
C ALA A 87 22.98 -1.11 7.58
N VAL A 88 21.89 -0.44 7.20
CA VAL A 88 20.76 -0.15 8.09
C VAL A 88 19.51 -0.95 7.73
N LYS A 89 18.67 -1.19 8.73
CA LYS A 89 17.41 -1.92 8.55
C LYS A 89 16.46 -1.23 7.59
N LYS A 90 15.60 -2.02 6.95
CA LYS A 90 14.42 -1.56 6.22
C LYS A 90 13.53 -0.72 7.16
N LYS A 91 13.06 0.41 6.65
CA LYS A 91 12.07 1.23 7.33
C LYS A 91 10.75 0.45 7.43
N ASP A 92 10.17 0.38 8.60
CA ASP A 92 8.87 -0.24 8.79
C ASP A 92 7.75 0.79 8.57
N LEU A 93 7.32 0.91 7.32
CA LEU A 93 6.26 1.84 6.93
C LEU A 93 4.91 1.45 7.55
N GLY A 94 4.66 0.14 7.67
CA GLY A 94 3.43 -0.37 8.28
C GLY A 94 3.32 -0.03 9.75
N ALA A 95 4.40 -0.24 10.54
CA ALA A 95 4.43 0.12 11.94
C ALA A 95 4.26 1.64 12.16
N ILE A 96 4.87 2.47 11.31
CA ILE A 96 4.70 3.92 11.35
C ILE A 96 3.22 4.28 11.12
N ALA A 97 2.58 3.71 10.11
CA ALA A 97 1.16 3.97 9.83
C ALA A 97 0.25 3.47 10.95
N MET A 98 0.51 2.28 11.51
CA MET A 98 -0.24 1.75 12.66
C MET A 98 -0.14 2.65 13.89
N SER A 99 0.95 3.38 14.06
CA SER A 99 1.15 4.28 15.21
C SER A 99 0.16 5.46 15.28
N TYR A 100 -0.49 5.79 14.17
CA TYR A 100 -1.59 6.77 14.16
C TYR A 100 -2.84 6.30 14.91
N GLY A 101 -3.04 4.98 15.05
CA GLY A 101 -4.16 4.40 15.77
C GLY A 101 -5.52 4.45 15.05
N TYR A 102 -5.59 5.10 13.89
CA TYR A 102 -6.80 5.22 13.06
C TYR A 102 -6.57 4.94 11.58
N VAL A 103 -5.41 4.44 11.19
CA VAL A 103 -5.10 4.04 9.82
C VAL A 103 -5.28 2.53 9.67
N TYR A 104 -6.07 2.11 8.68
CA TYR A 104 -6.09 0.70 8.29
C TYR A 104 -4.78 0.35 7.59
N VAL A 105 -4.14 -0.75 7.98
CA VAL A 105 -2.86 -1.16 7.38
C VAL A 105 -2.92 -2.63 6.97
N ALA A 106 -2.46 -2.93 5.76
CA ALA A 106 -2.28 -4.30 5.32
C ALA A 106 -0.93 -4.47 4.61
N GLN A 107 -0.33 -5.62 4.79
CA GLN A 107 0.83 -6.07 4.04
C GLN A 107 0.46 -7.34 3.29
N VAL A 108 0.67 -7.34 1.97
CA VAL A 108 0.16 -8.38 1.08
C VAL A 108 1.24 -8.89 0.13
N ALA A 109 1.03 -10.10 -0.38
CA ALA A 109 1.81 -10.70 -1.46
C ALA A 109 0.84 -11.53 -2.32
N MET A 110 0.46 -11.00 -3.48
CA MET A 110 -0.57 -11.57 -4.34
C MET A 110 -0.25 -12.99 -4.78
N GLY A 111 1.02 -13.26 -5.09
CA GLY A 111 1.47 -14.59 -5.49
C GLY A 111 1.48 -15.63 -4.36
N ALA A 112 1.51 -15.18 -3.10
CA ALA A 112 1.42 -16.06 -1.94
C ALA A 112 -0.04 -16.39 -1.59
N ASP A 113 -0.90 -15.36 -1.52
CA ASP A 113 -2.33 -15.52 -1.24
C ASP A 113 -3.15 -14.41 -1.91
N MET A 114 -3.77 -14.75 -3.04
CA MET A 114 -4.66 -13.85 -3.78
C MET A 114 -5.90 -13.46 -2.96
N ASN A 115 -6.44 -14.39 -2.17
CA ASN A 115 -7.65 -14.11 -1.39
C ASN A 115 -7.36 -13.13 -0.25
N GLN A 116 -6.20 -13.25 0.40
CA GLN A 116 -5.75 -12.30 1.41
C GLN A 116 -5.58 -10.91 0.81
N THR A 117 -4.97 -10.81 -0.37
CA THR A 117 -4.80 -9.55 -1.10
C THR A 117 -6.14 -8.90 -1.47
N LEU A 118 -7.07 -9.67 -2.04
CA LEU A 118 -8.42 -9.18 -2.35
C LEU A 118 -9.18 -8.73 -1.11
N LYS A 119 -9.07 -9.48 -0.03
CA LYS A 119 -9.69 -9.14 1.24
C LYS A 119 -9.14 -7.83 1.81
N ALA A 120 -7.82 -7.64 1.78
CA ALA A 120 -7.18 -6.40 2.21
C ALA A 120 -7.68 -5.19 1.40
N ILE A 121 -7.82 -5.32 0.08
CA ILE A 121 -8.36 -4.27 -0.80
C ILE A 121 -9.82 -3.96 -0.45
N GLN A 122 -10.65 -4.98 -0.27
CA GLN A 122 -12.06 -4.80 0.10
C GLN A 122 -12.22 -4.16 1.49
N GLU A 123 -11.40 -4.56 2.45
CA GLU A 123 -11.41 -3.96 3.80
C GLU A 123 -10.95 -2.50 3.77
N ALA A 124 -9.92 -2.17 2.99
CA ALA A 124 -9.45 -0.79 2.78
C ALA A 124 -10.52 0.09 2.14
N GLU A 125 -11.18 -0.40 1.07
CA GLU A 125 -12.26 0.32 0.38
C GLU A 125 -13.47 0.57 1.29
N ALA A 126 -13.76 -0.37 2.18
CA ALA A 126 -14.86 -0.26 3.16
C ALA A 126 -14.48 0.54 4.41
N TYR A 127 -13.21 0.87 4.60
CA TYR A 127 -12.73 1.59 5.77
C TYR A 127 -13.05 3.09 5.65
N PRO A 128 -13.72 3.71 6.65
CA PRO A 128 -14.11 5.13 6.56
C PRO A 128 -12.98 6.06 7.04
N GLY A 129 -11.80 5.96 6.44
CA GLY A 129 -10.62 6.71 6.80
C GLY A 129 -9.41 6.32 5.95
N PRO A 130 -8.22 6.80 6.29
CA PRO A 130 -7.03 6.49 5.51
C PRO A 130 -6.63 5.02 5.64
N SER A 131 -6.26 4.43 4.51
CA SER A 131 -5.78 3.06 4.43
C SER A 131 -4.42 2.99 3.75
N LEU A 132 -3.56 2.10 4.23
CA LEU A 132 -2.27 1.80 3.62
C LEU A 132 -2.16 0.31 3.32
N ILE A 133 -1.95 -0.03 2.06
CA ILE A 133 -1.62 -1.40 1.63
C ILE A 133 -0.19 -1.42 1.11
N ILE A 134 0.65 -2.29 1.66
CA ILE A 134 2.02 -2.52 1.23
C ILE A 134 2.07 -3.85 0.50
N ALA A 135 2.25 -3.81 -0.82
CA ALA A 135 2.28 -4.99 -1.67
C ALA A 135 3.72 -5.34 -2.05
N TYR A 136 4.16 -6.55 -1.74
CA TYR A 136 5.44 -7.04 -2.23
C TYR A 136 5.41 -7.14 -3.76
N ALA A 137 6.38 -6.55 -4.41
CA ALA A 137 6.44 -6.47 -5.87
C ALA A 137 7.87 -6.75 -6.38
N PRO A 138 8.22 -8.04 -6.64
CA PRO A 138 9.50 -8.36 -7.23
C PRO A 138 9.73 -7.61 -8.55
N CYS A 139 10.92 -7.09 -8.74
CA CYS A 139 11.26 -6.34 -9.93
C CYS A 139 12.48 -6.93 -10.66
N ILE A 140 12.74 -6.48 -11.86
CA ILE A 140 13.86 -6.95 -12.70
C ILE A 140 15.22 -6.78 -12.00
N ASN A 141 15.36 -5.79 -11.13
CA ASN A 141 16.61 -5.53 -10.40
C ASN A 141 16.89 -6.55 -9.29
N HIS A 142 15.93 -7.41 -8.94
CA HIS A 142 16.16 -8.55 -8.02
C HIS A 142 16.96 -9.69 -8.65
N GLY A 143 17.19 -9.68 -9.97
CA GLY A 143 17.97 -10.69 -10.67
C GLY A 143 17.33 -12.08 -10.64
N ILE A 144 15.99 -12.15 -10.76
CA ILE A 144 15.25 -13.43 -10.75
C ILE A 144 15.69 -14.27 -11.93
N LYS A 145 16.35 -15.40 -11.66
CA LYS A 145 16.94 -16.28 -12.69
C LYS A 145 15.91 -16.86 -13.67
N GLY A 146 14.70 -17.11 -13.21
CA GLY A 146 13.58 -17.60 -14.03
C GLY A 146 12.87 -16.51 -14.85
N GLY A 147 13.32 -15.26 -14.75
CA GLY A 147 12.69 -14.11 -15.37
C GLY A 147 11.44 -13.63 -14.62
N MET A 148 10.89 -12.51 -15.05
CA MET A 148 9.76 -11.87 -14.37
C MET A 148 8.44 -12.66 -14.45
N GLY A 149 8.33 -13.60 -15.38
CA GLY A 149 7.15 -14.47 -15.51
C GLY A 149 6.87 -15.35 -14.29
N ILE A 150 7.86 -15.54 -13.41
CA ILE A 150 7.71 -16.33 -12.17
C ILE A 150 7.65 -15.45 -10.91
N SER A 151 7.48 -14.13 -11.05
CA SER A 151 7.49 -13.18 -9.92
C SER A 151 6.52 -13.57 -8.81
N GLN A 152 5.31 -14.01 -9.14
CA GLN A 152 4.33 -14.49 -8.16
C GLN A 152 4.78 -15.75 -7.42
N THR A 153 5.51 -16.64 -8.09
CA THR A 153 6.12 -17.81 -7.45
C THR A 153 7.20 -17.40 -6.46
N GLU A 154 7.97 -16.37 -6.78
CA GLU A 154 9.00 -15.84 -5.87
C GLU A 154 8.36 -15.10 -4.68
N GLU A 155 7.25 -14.38 -4.88
CA GLU A 155 6.45 -13.81 -3.77
C GLU A 155 6.01 -14.90 -2.79
N LYS A 156 5.48 -16.02 -3.31
CA LYS A 156 5.07 -17.15 -2.49
C LYS A 156 6.23 -17.72 -1.68
N LYS A 157 7.37 -17.95 -2.30
CA LYS A 157 8.59 -18.43 -1.61
C LYS A 157 9.06 -17.45 -0.54
N ALA A 158 8.98 -16.14 -0.79
CA ALA A 158 9.35 -15.13 0.18
C ALA A 158 8.48 -15.20 1.44
N VAL A 159 7.18 -15.42 1.27
CA VAL A 159 6.25 -15.60 2.40
C VAL A 159 6.51 -16.92 3.12
N GLU A 160 6.65 -18.04 2.40
CA GLU A 160 6.94 -19.38 2.97
C GLU A 160 8.27 -19.41 3.73
N ALA A 161 9.26 -18.63 3.29
CA ALA A 161 10.55 -18.51 3.97
C ALA A 161 10.55 -17.55 5.18
N GLY A 162 9.43 -16.88 5.46
CA GLY A 162 9.36 -15.84 6.49
C GLY A 162 10.12 -14.56 6.15
N TYR A 163 10.48 -14.37 4.88
CA TYR A 163 11.12 -13.15 4.40
C TYR A 163 10.13 -12.00 4.29
N TRP A 164 8.92 -12.29 3.84
CA TRP A 164 7.81 -11.36 3.76
C TRP A 164 6.63 -11.87 4.57
N HIS A 165 6.06 -11.02 5.44
CA HIS A 165 4.89 -11.37 6.25
C HIS A 165 3.65 -10.73 5.67
N THR A 166 2.55 -11.46 5.59
CA THR A 166 1.25 -10.88 5.25
C THR A 166 0.41 -10.70 6.50
N TYR A 167 -0.18 -9.51 6.65
CA TYR A 167 -0.98 -9.16 7.80
C TYR A 167 -2.01 -8.09 7.46
N ARG A 168 -2.98 -7.93 8.36
CA ARG A 168 -3.96 -6.83 8.33
C ARG A 168 -4.13 -6.24 9.73
N PHE A 169 -4.24 -4.93 9.78
CA PHE A 169 -4.50 -4.17 11.00
C PHE A 169 -5.73 -3.29 10.78
N ASP A 170 -6.80 -3.55 11.52
CA ASP A 170 -8.03 -2.76 11.50
C ASP A 170 -8.23 -2.13 12.89
N PRO A 171 -7.94 -0.82 13.05
CA PRO A 171 -7.99 -0.15 14.34
C PRO A 171 -9.42 0.00 14.93
N ARG A 172 -10.47 -0.31 14.15
CA ARG A 172 -11.85 -0.31 14.66
C ARG A 172 -12.15 -1.50 15.56
N LYS A 173 -11.33 -2.55 15.51
CA LYS A 173 -11.51 -3.74 16.32
C LYS A 173 -10.90 -3.52 17.69
N GLU A 174 -11.71 -3.64 18.75
CA GLU A 174 -11.25 -3.55 20.14
C GLU A 174 -10.33 -4.71 20.51
N GLU A 175 -10.64 -5.91 19.98
CA GLU A 175 -9.81 -7.10 20.14
C GLU A 175 -9.29 -7.59 18.80
N ASN A 176 -8.05 -8.09 18.79
CA ASN A 176 -7.41 -8.65 17.58
C ASN A 176 -7.37 -7.66 16.38
N ALA A 177 -7.10 -6.40 16.68
CA ALA A 177 -6.90 -5.39 15.63
C ALA A 177 -5.84 -5.82 14.60
N PHE A 178 -4.77 -6.46 15.07
CA PHE A 178 -3.73 -7.04 14.23
C PHE A 178 -4.00 -8.53 13.96
N THR A 179 -3.99 -8.90 12.69
CA THR A 179 -4.14 -10.28 12.22
C THR A 179 -2.93 -10.66 11.37
N LEU A 180 -2.12 -11.59 11.83
CA LEU A 180 -1.07 -12.20 11.01
C LEU A 180 -1.73 -13.24 10.09
N ASP A 181 -1.65 -13.04 8.78
CA ASP A 181 -2.26 -13.91 7.77
C ASP A 181 -1.28 -14.98 7.26
N SER A 182 0.03 -14.66 7.18
CA SER A 182 1.07 -15.65 6.86
C SER A 182 1.33 -16.57 8.05
N LYS A 183 1.49 -17.87 7.76
CA LYS A 183 1.81 -18.92 8.75
C LYS A 183 3.29 -19.25 8.71
#